data_c79eccf4eae0cbb0472549f138103d31
#
_entry.id   c79eccf4eae0cbb0472549f138103d31
#
_cell.length_a   1.000
_cell.length_b   1.000
_cell.length_c   1.000
_cell.angle_alpha   90.00
_cell.angle_beta   90.00
_cell.angle_gamma   90.00
#
_symmetry.space_group_name_H-M   'P 1'
#
loop_
_entity.id
_entity.type
_entity.pdbx_description
1 polymer ?
#
loop_
_entity_poly.entity_id
_entity_poly.type
_entity_poly.pdbx_seq_one_letter_code
_entity_poly.pdbx_strand_id
1 'polypeptide(L)'
;LTEEETMVIERNKKMEEENIILPVIRTNMVFRKPAFFEDELLIKTYLIKKPSYSIEFEYNIYRKKELINEGYTKLVILNKKTGKPIRCPKKILEAIIN
;
A
#
# COMPACT_ATOMS: atom_id res chain seq x y z
N LEU A 1 -14.27 -2.21 -1.34
CA LEU A 1 -12.98 -1.51 -1.38
C LEU A 1 -13.18 -0.01 -1.23
N THR A 2 -12.27 0.63 -0.52
CA THR A 2 -12.25 2.08 -0.46
C THR A 2 -11.66 2.64 -1.75
N GLU A 3 -11.88 3.92 -2.01
CA GLU A 3 -11.32 4.60 -3.16
C GLU A 3 -9.78 4.53 -3.18
N GLU A 4 -9.16 4.63 -2.02
CA GLU A 4 -7.70 4.54 -1.88
C GLU A 4 -7.16 3.16 -2.24
N GLU A 5 -7.83 2.09 -1.83
CA GLU A 5 -7.45 0.73 -2.19
C GLU A 5 -7.57 0.48 -3.69
N THR A 6 -8.63 0.99 -4.32
CA THR A 6 -8.81 0.88 -5.77
C THR A 6 -7.68 1.55 -6.53
N MET A 7 -7.24 2.73 -6.09
CA MET A 7 -6.11 3.43 -6.69
C MET A 7 -4.81 2.64 -6.58
N VAL A 8 -4.55 1.99 -5.45
CA VAL A 8 -3.34 1.17 -5.27
C VAL A 8 -3.35 -0.02 -6.23
N ILE A 9 -4.47 -0.69 -6.40
CA ILE A 9 -4.62 -1.82 -7.33
C ILE A 9 -4.35 -1.40 -8.78
N GLU A 10 -4.90 -0.28 -9.21
CA GLU A 10 -4.69 0.25 -10.55
C GLU A 10 -3.23 0.60 -10.82
N ARG A 11 -2.55 1.20 -9.83
CA ARG A 11 -1.13 1.52 -9.93
C ARG A 11 -0.28 0.27 -10.07
N ASN A 12 -0.59 -0.80 -9.33
CA ASN A 12 0.11 -2.07 -9.45
C ASN A 12 -0.02 -2.67 -10.86
N LYS A 13 -1.20 -2.64 -11.45
CA LYS A 13 -1.41 -3.12 -12.82
C LYS A 13 -0.56 -2.35 -13.83
N LYS A 14 -0.50 -1.03 -13.69
CA LYS A 14 0.31 -0.19 -14.56
C LYS A 14 1.80 -0.49 -14.43
N MET A 15 2.28 -0.75 -13.22
CA MET A 15 3.66 -1.13 -12.96
C MET A 15 4.02 -2.46 -13.61
N GLU A 16 3.11 -3.44 -13.56
CA GLU A 16 3.32 -4.73 -14.21
C GLU A 16 3.46 -4.59 -15.72
N GLU A 17 2.67 -3.73 -16.34
CA GLU A 17 2.76 -3.46 -17.77
C GLU A 17 4.13 -2.87 -18.15
N GLU A 18 4.78 -2.17 -17.24
CA GLU A 18 6.11 -1.61 -17.43
C GLU A 18 7.24 -2.55 -16.96
N ASN A 19 6.93 -3.84 -16.73
CA ASN A 19 7.87 -4.85 -16.23
C ASN A 19 8.33 -4.56 -14.79
N ILE A 20 7.49 -3.95 -14.00
CA ILE A 20 7.75 -3.67 -12.59
C ILE A 20 6.76 -4.48 -11.75
N ILE A 21 7.27 -5.17 -10.73
CA ILE A 21 6.43 -5.88 -9.77
C ILE A 21 6.72 -5.38 -8.36
N LEU A 22 5.70 -5.47 -7.50
CA LEU A 22 5.76 -4.98 -6.12
C LEU A 22 5.39 -6.09 -5.14
N PRO A 23 6.28 -7.07 -4.93
CA PRO A 23 5.98 -8.11 -3.94
C PRO A 23 5.96 -7.51 -2.53
N VAL A 24 5.00 -7.98 -1.73
CA VAL A 24 4.93 -7.64 -0.31
C VAL A 24 5.94 -8.52 0.42
N ILE A 25 6.86 -7.92 1.15
CA ILE A 25 7.87 -8.64 1.92
C ILE A 25 7.62 -8.61 3.42
N ARG A 26 6.77 -7.72 3.87
CA ARG A 26 6.40 -7.63 5.28
C ARG A 26 5.02 -7.01 5.42
N THR A 27 4.21 -7.58 6.27
CA THR A 27 2.95 -6.97 6.69
C THR A 27 2.71 -7.29 8.15
N ASN A 28 2.26 -6.29 8.90
CA ASN A 28 1.92 -6.43 10.31
C ASN A 28 0.54 -5.81 10.52
N MET A 29 -0.28 -6.47 11.33
CA MET A 29 -1.60 -5.97 11.67
C MET A 29 -1.80 -6.05 13.17
N VAL A 30 -2.38 -5.01 13.74
CA VAL A 30 -2.78 -4.98 15.15
C VAL A 30 -4.30 -4.83 15.18
N PHE A 31 -4.97 -5.84 15.69
CA PHE A 31 -6.43 -5.86 15.82
C PHE A 31 -6.80 -5.40 17.22
N ARG A 32 -7.43 -4.25 17.34
CA ARG A 32 -7.83 -3.66 18.62
C ARG A 32 -9.26 -4.00 18.98
N LYS A 33 -10.16 -3.91 18.00
CA LYS A 33 -11.58 -4.20 18.17
C LYS A 33 -12.13 -4.85 16.91
N PRO A 34 -13.16 -5.70 17.04
CA PRO A 34 -13.73 -6.36 15.87
C PRO A 34 -14.54 -5.41 15.01
N ALA A 35 -14.56 -5.69 13.71
CA ALA A 35 -15.50 -5.08 12.79
C ALA A 35 -16.69 -6.03 12.65
N PHE A 36 -17.89 -5.47 12.48
CA PHE A 36 -19.11 -6.25 12.34
C PHE A 36 -19.64 -6.14 10.91
N PHE A 37 -20.47 -7.09 10.53
CA PHE A 37 -21.11 -7.10 9.23
C PHE A 37 -21.88 -5.79 9.00
N GLU A 38 -21.76 -5.24 7.82
CA GLU A 38 -22.36 -3.95 7.42
C GLU A 38 -21.80 -2.69 8.11
N ASP A 39 -20.71 -2.82 8.86
CA ASP A 39 -20.03 -1.64 9.38
C ASP A 39 -19.42 -0.81 8.24
N GLU A 40 -19.55 0.50 8.35
CA GLU A 40 -18.80 1.41 7.47
C GLU A 40 -17.43 1.63 8.07
N LEU A 41 -16.40 1.32 7.30
CA LEU A 41 -15.02 1.46 7.74
C LEU A 41 -14.33 2.57 6.95
N LEU A 42 -13.58 3.40 7.65
CA LEU A 42 -12.71 4.39 7.03
C LEU A 42 -11.28 3.89 7.13
N ILE A 43 -10.62 3.72 5.99
CA ILE A 43 -9.23 3.30 5.93
C ILE A 43 -8.39 4.49 5.53
N LYS A 44 -7.47 4.89 6.41
CA LYS A 44 -6.51 5.95 6.14
C LYS A 44 -5.16 5.31 5.87
N THR A 45 -4.57 5.64 4.74
CA THR A 45 -3.29 5.10 4.29
C THR A 45 -2.24 6.20 4.29
N TYR A 46 -1.09 5.92 4.89
CA TYR A 46 0.02 6.88 5.01
C TYR A 46 1.28 6.30 4.39
N LEU A 47 1.95 7.10 3.59
CA LEU A 47 3.28 6.79 3.08
C LEU A 47 4.28 7.17 4.18
N ILE A 48 5.07 6.20 4.68
CA ILE A 48 5.97 6.44 5.81
C ILE A 48 7.16 7.30 5.44
N LYS A 49 7.75 7.04 4.28
CA LYS A 49 8.92 7.77 3.81
C LYS A 49 8.93 7.79 2.29
N LYS A 50 9.77 8.64 1.71
CA LYS A 50 9.91 8.71 0.25
C LYS A 50 10.36 7.36 -0.30
N PRO A 51 9.64 6.78 -1.28
CA PRO A 51 10.04 5.50 -1.88
C PRO A 51 11.41 5.57 -2.52
N SER A 52 12.19 4.49 -2.36
CA SER A 52 13.47 4.30 -3.04
C SER A 52 13.47 2.94 -3.72
N TYR A 53 14.03 1.91 -3.09
CA TYR A 53 13.94 0.52 -3.55
C TYR A 53 12.75 -0.23 -2.96
N SER A 54 12.08 0.40 -2.02
CA SER A 54 10.91 -0.15 -1.35
C SER A 54 9.88 0.95 -1.10
N ILE A 55 8.66 0.52 -0.82
CA ILE A 55 7.55 1.41 -0.47
C ILE A 55 6.97 0.89 0.84
N GLU A 56 6.79 1.78 1.81
CA GLU A 56 6.25 1.43 3.11
C GLU A 56 5.00 2.25 3.40
N PHE A 57 3.93 1.57 3.80
CA PHE A 57 2.66 2.20 4.15
C PHE A 57 2.24 1.83 5.55
N GLU A 58 1.57 2.76 6.22
CA GLU A 58 0.81 2.51 7.42
C GLU A 58 -0.66 2.69 7.12
N TYR A 59 -1.50 1.88 7.76
CA TYR A 59 -2.94 1.93 7.60
C TYR A 59 -3.60 2.05 8.96
N ASN A 60 -4.58 2.93 9.08
CA ASN A 60 -5.43 3.02 10.25
C ASN A 60 -6.87 2.79 9.80
N ILE A 61 -7.54 1.86 10.43
CA ILE A 61 -8.93 1.54 10.12
C ILE A 61 -9.82 1.98 11.26
N TYR A 62 -10.82 2.80 10.92
CA TYR A 62 -11.74 3.38 11.89
C TYR A 62 -13.16 2.91 11.64
N ARG A 63 -13.89 2.72 12.72
CA ARG A 63 -15.33 2.55 12.72
C ARG A 63 -15.92 3.68 13.56
N LYS A 64 -16.73 4.56 12.96
CA LYS A 64 -17.35 5.69 13.68
C LYS A 64 -16.32 6.48 14.52
N LYS A 65 -15.22 6.87 13.93
CA LYS A 65 -14.13 7.61 14.58
C LYS A 65 -13.32 6.81 15.62
N GLU A 66 -13.61 5.53 15.79
CA GLU A 66 -12.86 4.68 16.70
C GLU A 66 -11.83 3.86 15.91
N LEU A 67 -10.58 3.92 16.34
CA LEU A 67 -9.51 3.14 15.73
C LEU A 67 -9.67 1.67 16.12
N ILE A 68 -9.98 0.82 15.15
CA ILE A 68 -10.20 -0.61 15.40
C ILE A 68 -9.07 -1.49 14.89
N ASN A 69 -8.23 -0.98 13.98
CA ASN A 69 -7.16 -1.77 13.40
C ASN A 69 -6.04 -0.86 12.93
N GLU A 70 -4.81 -1.32 13.03
CA GLU A 70 -3.62 -0.64 12.52
C GLU A 70 -2.82 -1.63 11.69
N GLY A 71 -2.27 -1.19 10.59
CA GLY A 71 -1.49 -2.05 9.72
C GLY A 71 -0.23 -1.38 9.19
N TYR A 72 0.70 -2.21 8.77
CA TYR A 72 1.95 -1.80 8.13
C TYR A 72 2.23 -2.78 6.99
N THR A 73 2.65 -2.25 5.85
CA THR A 73 3.02 -3.07 4.70
C THR A 73 4.27 -2.51 4.05
N LYS A 74 5.22 -3.39 3.76
CA LYS A 74 6.42 -3.07 3.00
C LYS A 74 6.46 -3.88 1.71
N LEU A 75 6.63 -3.18 0.60
CA LEU A 75 6.79 -3.76 -0.72
C LEU A 75 8.17 -3.42 -1.24
N VAL A 76 8.78 -4.32 -2.01
CA VAL A 76 10.00 -4.00 -2.74
C VAL A 76 9.67 -3.78 -4.21
N ILE A 77 10.50 -3.00 -4.89
CA ILE A 77 10.32 -2.69 -6.31
C ILE A 77 11.31 -3.51 -7.08
N LEU A 78 10.82 -4.45 -7.89
CA LEU A 78 11.65 -5.36 -8.66
C LEU A 78 11.40 -5.20 -10.16
N ASN A 79 12.47 -5.41 -10.93
CA ASN A 79 12.35 -5.60 -12.37
C ASN A 79 11.86 -7.03 -12.60
N LYS A 80 10.75 -7.19 -13.31
CA LYS A 80 10.13 -8.49 -13.57
C LYS A 80 11.05 -9.43 -14.36
N LYS A 81 11.82 -8.89 -15.28
CA LYS A 81 12.70 -9.69 -16.15
C LYS A 81 13.96 -10.17 -15.44
N THR A 82 14.58 -9.32 -14.63
CA THR A 82 15.84 -9.65 -13.95
C THR A 82 15.64 -10.17 -12.54
N GLY A 83 14.49 -9.89 -11.91
CA GLY A 83 14.23 -10.22 -10.52
C GLY A 83 15.01 -9.36 -9.53
N LYS A 84 15.71 -8.33 -10.00
CA LYS A 84 16.54 -7.46 -9.15
C LYS A 84 15.81 -6.22 -8.67
N PRO A 85 16.12 -5.73 -7.45
CA PRO A 85 15.56 -4.48 -6.96
C PRO A 85 15.95 -3.32 -7.86
N ILE A 86 15.00 -2.42 -8.06
CA ILE A 86 15.23 -1.16 -8.78
C ILE A 86 14.72 0.01 -7.96
N ARG A 87 15.29 1.17 -8.19
CA ARG A 87 14.81 2.39 -7.56
C ARG A 87 13.45 2.77 -8.15
N CYS A 88 12.56 3.29 -7.31
CA CYS A 88 11.23 3.71 -7.74
C CYS A 88 11.35 4.73 -8.89
N PRO A 89 10.80 4.43 -10.07
CA PRO A 89 10.82 5.36 -11.20
C PRO A 89 10.16 6.69 -10.82
N LYS A 90 10.71 7.78 -11.32
CA LYS A 90 10.21 9.12 -11.02
C LYS A 90 8.73 9.29 -11.32
N LYS A 91 8.28 8.74 -12.44
CA LYS A 91 6.89 8.78 -12.86
C LYS A 91 5.95 8.13 -11.83
N ILE A 92 6.38 6.99 -11.30
CA ILE A 92 5.61 6.25 -10.29
C ILE A 92 5.68 6.95 -8.94
N LEU A 93 6.85 7.47 -8.58
CA LEU A 93 7.06 8.23 -7.36
C LEU A 93 6.11 9.43 -7.30
N GLU A 94 6.00 10.18 -8.38
CA GLU A 94 5.10 11.33 -8.47
C GLU A 94 3.63 10.92 -8.33
N ALA A 95 3.26 9.77 -8.90
CA ALA A 95 1.89 9.26 -8.81
C ALA A 95 1.53 8.79 -7.40
N ILE A 96 2.49 8.29 -6.63
CA ILE A 96 2.27 7.81 -5.26
C ILE A 96 2.22 8.96 -4.26
N ILE A 97 3.12 9.93 -4.41
CA ILE A 97 3.22 11.07 -3.47
C ILE A 97 2.07 12.05 -3.63
N ASN A 98 1.58 12.23 -4.84
CA ASN A 98 0.44 13.12 -5.08
C ASN A 98 -0.88 12.42 -4.69
#